data_3dd99b6492cd398791d962c34e6b989a
#
_entry.id   3dd99b6492cd398791d962c34e6b989a
#
_cell.length_a   1.000
_cell.length_b   1.000
_cell.length_c   1.000
_cell.angle_alpha   90.00
_cell.angle_beta   90.00
_cell.angle_gamma   90.00
#
_symmetry.space_group_name_H-M   'P 1'
#
loop_
_entity.id
_entity.type
_entity.pdbx_description
1 polymer ?
#
loop_
_entity_poly.entity_id
_entity_poly.type
_entity_poly.pdbx_seq_one_letter_code
_entity_poly.pdbx_strand_id
1 'polypeptide(L)'
;MKKILFLCFGLVVSVSLTAQLPERNADNLKKYKAICRQHIYKNMKGMYRQPVGALKYPFLVPGSGQYANQLWDWDSWLSDIALRQIIVENGTSDDREELIAYEKGCILNFLSYGGGDGWIPICIFDNTFNRSVLLGDCCDRISVFNCFL
;
A
#
# COMPACT_ATOMS: atom_id res chain seq x y z
N MET A 1 40.97 -51.82 38.82
CA MET A 1 39.92 -51.40 37.90
C MET A 1 40.00 -49.88 37.77
N LYS A 2 40.57 -49.37 36.65
CA LYS A 2 40.77 -47.93 36.40
C LYS A 2 39.58 -47.40 35.61
N LYS A 3 38.79 -46.46 36.16
CA LYS A 3 37.72 -45.76 35.48
C LYS A 3 38.33 -44.63 34.68
N ILE A 4 38.25 -44.70 33.34
CA ILE A 4 38.63 -43.67 32.41
C ILE A 4 37.45 -42.71 32.31
N LEU A 5 37.63 -41.45 32.78
CA LEU A 5 36.66 -40.40 32.64
C LEU A 5 36.91 -39.66 31.30
N PHE A 6 36.03 -39.91 30.31
CA PHE A 6 36.06 -39.17 29.04
C PHE A 6 35.43 -37.80 29.28
N LEU A 7 36.23 -36.76 29.29
CA LEU A 7 35.79 -35.39 29.26
C LEU A 7 35.56 -34.96 27.79
N CYS A 8 34.31 -34.99 27.34
CA CYS A 8 33.96 -34.42 26.05
C CYS A 8 33.90 -32.89 26.17
N PHE A 9 34.95 -32.22 25.73
CA PHE A 9 35.00 -30.79 25.57
C PHE A 9 34.23 -30.43 24.29
N GLY A 10 32.93 -30.15 24.39
CA GLY A 10 32.13 -29.64 23.30
C GLY A 10 32.48 -28.19 23.01
N LEU A 11 33.27 -27.95 21.97
CA LEU A 11 33.56 -26.60 21.46
C LEU A 11 32.29 -26.10 20.76
N VAL A 12 31.47 -25.34 21.47
CA VAL A 12 30.34 -24.59 20.88
C VAL A 12 30.90 -23.41 20.14
N VAL A 13 31.12 -23.57 18.84
CA VAL A 13 31.42 -22.44 17.94
C VAL A 13 30.11 -21.69 17.70
N SER A 14 29.88 -20.64 18.47
CA SER A 14 28.80 -19.69 18.23
C SER A 14 29.15 -18.87 16.99
N VAL A 15 28.66 -19.30 15.82
CA VAL A 15 28.71 -18.47 14.61
C VAL A 15 27.66 -17.37 14.77
N SER A 16 28.10 -16.23 15.30
CA SER A 16 27.30 -15.01 15.27
C SER A 16 27.18 -14.56 13.83
N LEU A 17 26.09 -14.93 13.15
CA LEU A 17 25.71 -14.36 11.86
C LEU A 17 25.23 -12.92 12.12
N THR A 18 26.17 -11.99 12.26
CA THR A 18 25.85 -10.58 12.18
C THR A 18 25.53 -10.27 10.72
N ALA A 19 24.26 -10.24 10.39
CA ALA A 19 23.81 -9.68 9.13
C ALA A 19 24.23 -8.20 9.16
N GLN A 20 25.37 -7.90 8.54
CA GLN A 20 25.80 -6.52 8.37
C GLN A 20 24.76 -5.84 7.48
N LEU A 21 23.97 -4.95 8.10
CA LEU A 21 23.12 -4.05 7.31
C LEU A 21 24.04 -3.26 6.37
N PRO A 22 23.66 -3.12 5.10
CA PRO A 22 24.47 -2.37 4.15
C PRO A 22 24.72 -0.97 4.68
N GLU A 23 25.97 -0.53 4.57
CA GLU A 23 26.40 0.77 5.04
C GLU A 23 25.53 1.87 4.44
N ARG A 24 24.96 2.72 5.30
CA ARG A 24 24.11 3.85 4.88
C ARG A 24 24.98 4.97 4.30
N ASN A 25 25.50 4.75 3.11
CA ASN A 25 26.13 5.82 2.35
C ASN A 25 25.20 6.42 1.30
N ALA A 26 25.49 7.64 0.85
CA ALA A 26 24.64 8.37 -0.08
C ALA A 26 24.50 7.64 -1.43
N ASP A 27 25.52 6.94 -1.88
CA ASP A 27 25.50 6.23 -3.16
C ASP A 27 24.61 4.98 -3.11
N ASN A 28 24.69 4.21 -2.04
CA ASN A 28 23.79 3.08 -1.80
C ASN A 28 22.34 3.53 -1.71
N LEU A 29 22.07 4.63 -1.01
CA LEU A 29 20.73 5.19 -0.92
C LEU A 29 20.18 5.60 -2.30
N LYS A 30 20.99 6.28 -3.10
CA LYS A 30 20.63 6.67 -4.48
C LYS A 30 20.33 5.46 -5.35
N LYS A 31 21.19 4.44 -5.27
CA LYS A 31 21.02 3.18 -6.01
C LYS A 31 19.71 2.46 -5.62
N TYR A 32 19.43 2.29 -4.33
CA TYR A 32 18.22 1.61 -3.88
C TYR A 32 16.95 2.40 -4.19
N LYS A 33 16.97 3.72 -4.07
CA LYS A 33 15.85 4.56 -4.51
C LYS A 33 15.55 4.38 -5.99
N ALA A 34 16.57 4.35 -6.84
CA ALA A 34 16.39 4.14 -8.28
C ALA A 34 15.76 2.77 -8.59
N ILE A 35 16.25 1.70 -7.94
CA ILE A 35 15.70 0.35 -8.08
C ILE A 35 14.23 0.30 -7.65
N CYS A 36 13.90 0.84 -6.48
CA CYS A 36 12.53 0.87 -5.97
C CYS A 36 11.60 1.64 -6.92
N ARG A 37 11.99 2.83 -7.36
CA ARG A 37 11.22 3.66 -8.29
C ARG A 37 10.96 2.94 -9.60
N GLN A 38 11.98 2.37 -10.19
CA GLN A 38 11.85 1.61 -11.44
C GLN A 38 10.91 0.41 -11.27
N HIS A 39 11.01 -0.30 -10.16
CA HIS A 39 10.15 -1.44 -9.86
C HIS A 39 8.68 -1.00 -9.72
N ILE A 40 8.42 0.07 -8.96
CA ILE A 40 7.07 0.60 -8.77
C ILE A 40 6.50 1.07 -10.11
N TYR A 41 7.23 1.89 -10.87
CA TYR A 41 6.79 2.39 -12.17
C TYR A 41 6.41 1.26 -13.13
N LYS A 42 7.23 0.22 -13.21
CA LYS A 42 6.97 -0.95 -14.06
C LYS A 42 5.70 -1.73 -13.67
N ASN A 43 5.34 -1.73 -12.39
CA ASN A 43 4.27 -2.57 -11.86
C ASN A 43 3.01 -1.78 -11.41
N MET A 44 3.03 -0.45 -11.41
CA MET A 44 1.96 0.40 -10.85
C MET A 44 0.58 0.14 -11.48
N LYS A 45 0.52 -0.16 -12.77
CA LYS A 45 -0.75 -0.45 -13.46
C LYS A 45 -1.44 -1.71 -12.93
N GLY A 46 -0.72 -2.56 -12.21
CA GLY A 46 -1.30 -3.68 -11.46
C GLY A 46 -2.19 -3.25 -10.28
N MET A 47 -2.12 -1.98 -9.87
CA MET A 47 -2.99 -1.40 -8.83
C MET A 47 -4.28 -0.81 -9.40
N TYR A 48 -4.36 -0.57 -10.71
CA TYR A 48 -5.48 0.07 -11.39
C TYR A 48 -6.65 -0.90 -11.54
N ARG A 49 -7.85 -0.45 -11.18
CA ARG A 49 -9.08 -1.25 -11.28
C ARG A 49 -10.16 -0.48 -12.01
N GLN A 50 -10.88 -1.22 -12.85
CA GLN A 50 -12.10 -0.72 -13.49
C GLN A 50 -13.29 -0.78 -12.51
N PRO A 51 -14.33 -0.01 -12.75
CA PRO A 51 -15.54 -0.04 -11.93
C PRO A 51 -16.07 -1.47 -11.76
N VAL A 52 -16.45 -1.81 -10.52
CA VAL A 52 -17.02 -3.12 -10.20
C VAL A 52 -17.98 -3.00 -9.01
N GLY A 53 -19.19 -3.54 -9.15
CA GLY A 53 -20.19 -3.59 -8.08
C GLY A 53 -20.52 -2.23 -7.46
N ALA A 54 -20.19 -2.05 -6.17
CA ALA A 54 -20.39 -0.79 -5.45
C ALA A 54 -19.40 0.30 -5.86
N LEU A 55 -18.25 -0.07 -6.42
CA LEU A 55 -17.22 0.86 -6.90
C LEU A 55 -17.55 1.29 -8.33
N LYS A 56 -18.17 2.45 -8.48
CA LYS A 56 -18.75 2.92 -9.74
C LYS A 56 -17.77 3.66 -10.65
N TYR A 57 -16.62 4.04 -10.12
CA TYR A 57 -15.58 4.77 -10.85
C TYR A 57 -14.27 3.99 -10.81
N PRO A 58 -13.35 4.20 -11.77
CA PRO A 58 -12.01 3.61 -11.72
C PRO A 58 -11.33 3.93 -10.40
N PHE A 59 -10.55 3.00 -9.85
CA PHE A 59 -9.95 3.18 -8.53
C PHE A 59 -8.60 2.47 -8.38
N LEU A 60 -7.87 2.83 -7.32
CA LEU A 60 -6.61 2.20 -6.95
C LEU A 60 -6.82 1.23 -5.79
N VAL A 61 -6.18 0.07 -5.89
CA VAL A 61 -6.13 -0.90 -4.80
C VAL A 61 -4.78 -0.86 -4.08
N PRO A 62 -4.68 -1.32 -2.82
CA PRO A 62 -3.43 -1.30 -2.04
C PRO A 62 -2.30 -2.19 -2.57
N GLY A 63 -2.42 -2.77 -3.75
CA GLY A 63 -1.34 -3.47 -4.44
C GLY A 63 -1.19 -4.96 -4.14
N SER A 64 -2.04 -5.59 -3.32
CA SER A 64 -2.02 -7.03 -3.11
C SER A 64 -3.27 -7.72 -3.65
N GLY A 65 -3.14 -9.01 -4.02
CA GLY A 65 -4.28 -9.81 -4.48
C GLY A 65 -5.39 -9.95 -3.43
N GLN A 66 -5.06 -9.86 -2.15
CA GLN A 66 -6.01 -9.91 -1.05
C GLN A 66 -6.99 -8.72 -1.05
N TYR A 67 -6.56 -7.55 -1.55
CA TYR A 67 -7.34 -6.32 -1.58
C TYR A 67 -7.80 -5.95 -2.99
N ALA A 68 -7.86 -6.94 -3.91
CA ALA A 68 -8.00 -6.70 -5.34
C ALA A 68 -9.24 -5.88 -5.76
N ASN A 69 -10.33 -5.94 -4.97
CA ASN A 69 -11.57 -5.23 -5.25
C ASN A 69 -12.04 -4.42 -4.02
N GLN A 70 -11.09 -3.82 -3.33
CA GLN A 70 -11.37 -3.01 -2.15
C GLN A 70 -10.72 -1.64 -2.32
N LEU A 71 -11.49 -0.60 -2.06
CA LEU A 71 -11.00 0.77 -2.02
C LEU A 71 -10.88 1.21 -0.56
N TRP A 72 -9.64 1.38 -0.12
CA TRP A 72 -9.31 1.87 1.22
C TRP A 72 -8.87 3.34 1.13
N ASP A 73 -9.35 4.20 2.02
CA ASP A 73 -9.09 5.63 1.98
C ASP A 73 -7.60 5.97 2.16
N TRP A 74 -6.99 5.54 3.25
CA TRP A 74 -5.57 5.79 3.53
C TRP A 74 -4.63 5.18 2.51
N ASP A 75 -4.89 3.92 2.16
CA ASP A 75 -4.04 3.18 1.24
C ASP A 75 -4.08 3.79 -0.16
N SER A 76 -5.26 4.17 -0.63
CA SER A 76 -5.42 4.84 -1.92
C SER A 76 -4.76 6.21 -1.92
N TRP A 77 -4.97 7.02 -0.88
CA TRP A 77 -4.37 8.35 -0.78
C TRP A 77 -2.83 8.31 -0.73
N LEU A 78 -2.25 7.44 0.09
CA LEU A 78 -0.79 7.28 0.16
C LEU A 78 -0.23 6.71 -1.14
N SER A 79 -0.96 5.80 -1.79
CA SER A 79 -0.59 5.26 -3.09
C SER A 79 -0.61 6.34 -4.18
N ASP A 80 -1.63 7.20 -4.20
CA ASP A 80 -1.74 8.32 -5.13
C ASP A 80 -0.53 9.26 -5.02
N ILE A 81 -0.18 9.67 -3.80
CA ILE A 81 0.99 10.53 -3.56
C ILE A 81 2.27 9.86 -4.08
N ALA A 82 2.46 8.58 -3.77
CA ALA A 82 3.65 7.84 -4.19
C ALA A 82 3.71 7.69 -5.71
N LEU A 83 2.59 7.33 -6.36
CA LEU A 83 2.53 7.15 -7.80
C LEU A 83 2.72 8.47 -8.55
N ARG A 84 2.15 9.58 -8.07
CA ARG A 84 2.41 10.92 -8.62
C ARG A 84 3.89 11.23 -8.64
N GLN A 85 4.58 11.00 -7.53
CA GLN A 85 6.03 11.24 -7.45
C GLN A 85 6.81 10.37 -8.44
N ILE A 86 6.44 9.10 -8.56
CA ILE A 86 7.08 8.17 -9.50
C ILE A 86 6.86 8.61 -10.95
N ILE A 87 5.64 9.00 -11.32
CA ILE A 87 5.29 9.44 -12.68
C ILE A 87 5.95 10.78 -13.03
N VAL A 88 6.04 11.71 -12.10
CA VAL A 88 6.76 12.98 -12.32
C VAL A 88 8.21 12.74 -12.70
N GLU A 89 8.83 11.74 -12.09
CA GLU A 89 10.27 11.47 -12.30
C GLU A 89 10.55 10.53 -13.49
N ASN A 90 9.63 9.61 -13.81
CA ASN A 90 9.90 8.51 -14.75
C ASN A 90 8.80 8.30 -15.81
N GLY A 91 7.64 8.94 -15.65
CA GLY A 91 6.46 8.67 -16.47
C GLY A 91 6.30 9.61 -17.65
N THR A 92 5.29 9.31 -18.47
CA THR A 92 4.85 10.11 -19.61
C THR A 92 3.68 11.03 -19.23
N SER A 93 3.26 11.90 -20.16
CA SER A 93 2.00 12.67 -20.03
C SER A 93 0.79 11.74 -19.90
N ASP A 94 0.78 10.66 -20.70
CA ASP A 94 -0.33 9.71 -20.75
C ASP A 94 -0.46 8.94 -19.41
N ASP A 95 0.68 8.55 -18.81
CA ASP A 95 0.67 7.92 -17.47
C ASP A 95 0.09 8.87 -16.41
N ARG A 96 0.36 10.17 -16.55
CA ARG A 96 -0.17 11.20 -15.64
C ARG A 96 -1.67 11.37 -15.81
N GLU A 97 -2.16 11.46 -17.04
CA GLU A 97 -3.59 11.59 -17.33
C GLU A 97 -4.36 10.36 -16.87
N GLU A 98 -3.78 9.17 -17.11
CA GLU A 98 -4.34 7.92 -16.63
C GLU A 98 -4.44 7.90 -15.11
N LEU A 99 -3.36 8.22 -14.37
CA LEU A 99 -3.39 8.27 -12.90
C LEU A 99 -4.46 9.23 -12.38
N ILE A 100 -4.58 10.43 -12.95
CA ILE A 100 -5.59 11.42 -12.57
C ILE A 100 -7.01 10.86 -12.68
N ALA A 101 -7.29 10.02 -13.67
CA ALA A 101 -8.60 9.38 -13.80
C ALA A 101 -8.89 8.42 -12.63
N TYR A 102 -7.91 7.65 -12.19
CA TYR A 102 -8.04 6.75 -11.05
C TYR A 102 -8.12 7.50 -9.71
N GLU A 103 -7.32 8.54 -9.51
CA GLU A 103 -7.38 9.42 -8.33
C GLU A 103 -8.78 10.05 -8.17
N LYS A 104 -9.28 10.65 -9.25
CA LYS A 104 -10.65 11.20 -9.27
C LYS A 104 -11.69 10.14 -8.97
N GLY A 105 -11.51 8.95 -9.52
CA GLY A 105 -12.42 7.84 -9.32
C GLY A 105 -12.43 7.34 -7.87
N CYS A 106 -11.27 7.30 -7.19
CA CYS A 106 -11.22 7.02 -5.75
C CYS A 106 -12.07 8.01 -4.95
N ILE A 107 -11.86 9.31 -5.18
CA ILE A 107 -12.62 10.38 -4.51
C ILE A 107 -14.13 10.25 -4.78
N LEU A 108 -14.52 10.06 -6.05
CA LEU A 108 -15.92 9.96 -6.44
C LEU A 108 -16.61 8.72 -5.85
N ASN A 109 -15.89 7.61 -5.72
CA ASN A 109 -16.40 6.43 -5.03
C ASN A 109 -16.69 6.74 -3.56
N PHE A 110 -15.77 7.36 -2.82
CA PHE A 110 -16.00 7.74 -1.42
C PHE A 110 -17.15 8.74 -1.27
N LEU A 111 -17.19 9.78 -2.09
CA LEU A 111 -18.26 10.77 -2.06
C LEU A 111 -19.65 10.18 -2.37
N SER A 112 -19.70 9.11 -3.19
CA SER A 112 -20.95 8.40 -3.49
C SER A 112 -21.58 7.72 -2.26
N TYR A 113 -20.79 7.48 -1.22
CA TYR A 113 -21.20 6.85 0.03
C TYR A 113 -21.08 7.77 1.25
N GLY A 114 -20.75 9.04 1.03
CA GLY A 114 -20.72 10.04 2.09
C GLY A 114 -22.09 10.25 2.71
N GLY A 115 -22.14 10.35 4.04
CA GLY A 115 -23.35 10.74 4.76
C GLY A 115 -23.62 12.23 4.67
N GLY A 116 -24.88 12.64 4.99
CA GLY A 116 -25.25 14.06 5.09
C GLY A 116 -24.51 14.81 6.23
N ASP A 117 -23.84 14.07 7.10
CA ASP A 117 -22.99 14.56 8.18
C ASP A 117 -21.53 14.82 7.75
N GLY A 118 -21.19 14.56 6.48
CA GLY A 118 -19.86 14.75 5.92
C GLY A 118 -18.87 13.60 6.18
N TRP A 119 -19.34 12.49 6.75
CA TRP A 119 -18.51 11.30 6.96
C TRP A 119 -18.49 10.41 5.73
N ILE A 120 -17.31 9.84 5.42
CA ILE A 120 -17.11 8.85 4.38
C ILE A 120 -16.74 7.49 5.00
N PRO A 121 -17.02 6.37 4.30
CA PRO A 121 -16.58 5.05 4.76
C PRO A 121 -15.04 4.96 4.68
N ILE A 122 -14.42 4.19 5.58
CA ILE A 122 -12.98 3.91 5.54
C ILE A 122 -12.62 2.94 4.42
N CYS A 123 -13.55 2.08 4.02
CA CYS A 123 -13.37 1.10 2.96
C CYS A 123 -14.68 0.85 2.20
N ILE A 124 -14.58 0.64 0.89
CA ILE A 124 -15.69 0.24 0.02
C ILE A 124 -15.31 -1.09 -0.65
N PHE A 125 -16.20 -2.09 -0.51
CA PHE A 125 -16.04 -3.42 -1.12
C PHE A 125 -16.89 -3.52 -2.40
N ASP A 126 -16.45 -4.32 -3.36
CA ASP A 126 -17.15 -4.55 -4.62
C ASP A 126 -18.52 -5.22 -4.46
N ASN A 127 -18.64 -6.16 -3.51
CA ASN A 127 -19.79 -7.05 -3.35
C ASN A 127 -20.68 -6.75 -2.15
N THR A 128 -20.37 -5.74 -1.34
CA THR A 128 -21.14 -5.43 -0.13
C THR A 128 -21.79 -4.06 -0.21
N PHE A 129 -23.04 -4.06 -0.61
CA PHE A 129 -23.96 -2.95 -0.41
C PHE A 129 -24.58 -3.03 1.01
N ASN A 130 -23.82 -3.43 2.00
CA ASN A 130 -24.30 -3.39 3.36
C ASN A 130 -23.83 -2.08 3.99
N ARG A 131 -24.76 -1.13 4.10
CA ARG A 131 -24.52 0.21 4.65
C ARG A 131 -23.90 0.14 6.06
N SER A 132 -24.21 -0.90 6.83
CA SER A 132 -23.63 -1.13 8.16
C SER A 132 -22.15 -1.49 8.10
N VAL A 133 -21.70 -2.22 7.08
CA VAL A 133 -20.28 -2.53 6.87
C VAL A 133 -19.53 -1.32 6.33
N LEU A 134 -20.17 -0.54 5.43
CA LEU A 134 -19.59 0.67 4.85
C LEU A 134 -19.45 1.80 5.88
N LEU A 135 -20.36 1.88 6.84
CA LEU A 135 -20.35 2.90 7.90
C LEU A 135 -19.64 2.45 9.17
N GLY A 136 -19.16 1.20 9.21
CA GLY A 136 -18.44 0.58 10.32
C GLY A 136 -19.17 0.70 11.65
N ASP A 137 -19.57 -0.41 12.26
CA ASP A 137 -19.88 -0.44 13.70
C ASP A 137 -18.59 -0.22 14.54
N CYS A 138 -17.47 -0.11 13.89
CA CYS A 138 -16.18 0.31 14.46
C CYS A 138 -15.96 1.78 14.20
N CYS A 139 -15.75 2.54 15.21
CA CYS A 139 -15.38 3.92 15.48
C CYS A 139 -14.61 4.75 14.41
N ASP A 140 -14.46 4.31 13.19
CA ASP A 140 -13.50 4.85 12.23
C ASP A 140 -14.20 5.54 11.05
N ARG A 141 -15.04 6.52 11.37
CA ARG A 141 -15.50 7.48 10.38
C ARG A 141 -14.49 8.61 10.26
N ILE A 142 -13.98 8.84 9.07
CA ILE A 142 -13.06 9.94 8.80
C ILE A 142 -13.84 11.07 8.15
N SER A 143 -13.63 12.29 8.63
CA SER A 143 -14.22 13.47 8.00
C SER A 143 -13.59 13.72 6.63
N VAL A 144 -14.40 13.91 5.59
CA VAL A 144 -13.96 14.21 4.23
C VAL A 144 -12.96 15.37 4.18
N PHE A 145 -13.12 16.34 5.10
CA PHE A 145 -12.26 17.51 5.16
C PHE A 145 -10.84 17.22 5.71
N ASN A 146 -10.63 16.12 6.41
CA ASN A 146 -9.32 15.80 6.97
C ASN A 146 -8.44 14.95 6.05
N CYS A 147 -8.99 14.38 4.98
CA CYS A 147 -8.23 13.53 4.06
C CYS A 147 -7.61 14.30 2.88
N PHE A 148 -8.07 15.51 2.56
CA PHE A 148 -7.71 16.21 1.32
C PHE A 148 -7.13 17.63 1.54
N LEU A 149 -6.81 18.00 2.78
CA LEU A 149 -6.03 19.19 3.13
C LEU A 149 -4.58 18.81 3.43
#